data_66f442afc6f4b828d80460e525868914
#
_entry.id   66f442afc6f4b828d80460e525868914
#
_cell.length_a   1.000
_cell.length_b   1.000
_cell.length_c   1.000
_cell.angle_alpha   90.00
_cell.angle_beta   90.00
_cell.angle_gamma   90.00
#
_symmetry.space_group_name_H-M   'P 1'
#
loop_
_entity.id
_entity.type
_entity.pdbx_description
1 polymer ?
#
loop_
_entity_poly.entity_id
_entity_poly.type
_entity_poly.pdbx_seq_one_letter_code
_entity_poly.pdbx_strand_id
1 'polypeptide(L)'
;MSVTVADLLKLPSLRQAKVVAGHGGLSKIVSSISVLESTDPGVLVDEVFPQGEYFGSEIVITGFLNMAEDVEQQYINMRRLAEGGEVGLIFYYVGVYLKKIHQRLIDFANEMDFVLIVMPEGDVTLRYGEAISEVTSLILQDRMHNASFVSEILERVSSLPPHQRTISTVLKMLSERISASLILCDSSFQIQYLSAWPRSEETSIKKGLESLSELPADQQSAACDILPDSQI
;
A
#
# COMPACT_ATOMS: atom_id res chain seq x y z
N MET A 1 -9.66 -1.32 -7.34
CA MET A 1 -8.22 -1.07 -7.63
C MET A 1 -7.69 -0.27 -6.47
N SER A 2 -6.46 -0.51 -6.02
CA SER A 2 -5.89 0.29 -4.94
C SER A 2 -5.14 1.48 -5.52
N VAL A 3 -5.18 2.63 -4.84
CA VAL A 3 -4.47 3.85 -5.25
C VAL A 3 -2.97 3.61 -5.16
N THR A 4 -2.23 3.91 -6.23
CA THR A 4 -0.77 3.77 -6.28
C THR A 4 -0.07 5.14 -6.28
N VAL A 5 1.24 5.15 -6.00
CA VAL A 5 2.04 6.40 -6.11
C VAL A 5 1.93 6.99 -7.52
N ALA A 6 1.90 6.15 -8.58
CA ALA A 6 1.72 6.61 -9.96
C ALA A 6 0.37 7.31 -10.19
N ASP A 7 -0.68 6.94 -9.44
CA ASP A 7 -1.98 7.60 -9.55
C ASP A 7 -1.98 8.97 -8.90
N LEU A 8 -1.19 9.17 -7.83
CA LEU A 8 -1.06 10.49 -7.21
C LEU A 8 -0.48 11.54 -8.17
N LEU A 9 0.46 11.14 -9.03
CA LEU A 9 1.07 12.06 -10.01
C LEU A 9 0.10 12.56 -11.09
N LYS A 10 -1.10 11.97 -11.18
CA LYS A 10 -2.17 12.43 -12.10
C LYS A 10 -3.04 13.51 -11.46
N LEU A 11 -2.95 13.70 -10.14
CA LEU A 11 -3.74 14.70 -9.42
C LEU A 11 -3.35 16.13 -9.84
N PRO A 12 -4.31 17.06 -9.91
CA PRO A 12 -4.04 18.46 -10.28
C PRO A 12 -2.92 19.11 -9.46
N SER A 13 -2.90 18.88 -8.13
CA SER A 13 -1.88 19.43 -7.23
C SER A 13 -0.48 18.83 -7.42
N LEU A 14 -0.37 17.59 -7.95
CA LEU A 14 0.89 16.88 -8.09
C LEU A 14 1.36 16.69 -9.54
N ARG A 15 0.56 17.05 -10.54
CA ARG A 15 0.87 16.84 -11.96
C ARG A 15 2.15 17.53 -12.47
N GLN A 16 2.61 18.57 -11.78
CA GLN A 16 3.85 19.28 -12.11
C GLN A 16 5.05 18.78 -11.29
N ALA A 17 4.82 17.88 -10.34
CA ALA A 17 5.86 17.26 -9.55
C ALA A 17 6.70 16.30 -10.40
N LYS A 18 7.95 16.09 -10.00
CA LYS A 18 8.89 15.20 -10.69
C LYS A 18 9.34 14.09 -9.75
N VAL A 19 9.35 12.87 -10.24
CA VAL A 19 10.00 11.75 -9.56
C VAL A 19 11.51 11.86 -9.80
N VAL A 20 12.28 11.96 -8.75
CA VAL A 20 13.74 12.13 -8.82
C VAL A 20 14.51 10.87 -8.42
N ALA A 21 13.86 9.94 -7.70
CA ALA A 21 14.44 8.65 -7.30
C ALA A 21 13.34 7.64 -6.93
N GLY A 22 13.71 6.37 -6.78
CA GLY A 22 12.82 5.30 -6.32
C GLY A 22 11.73 4.93 -7.33
N HIS A 23 12.02 4.98 -8.63
CA HIS A 23 11.03 4.74 -9.69
C HIS A 23 10.40 3.34 -9.63
N GLY A 24 11.08 2.33 -9.09
CA GLY A 24 10.52 0.99 -8.86
C GLY A 24 9.34 0.99 -7.89
N GLY A 25 9.26 1.99 -7.00
CA GLY A 25 8.19 2.14 -6.02
C GLY A 25 6.89 2.76 -6.54
N LEU A 26 6.81 3.17 -7.81
CA LEU A 26 5.62 3.84 -8.36
C LEU A 26 4.35 2.99 -8.33
N SER A 27 4.48 1.68 -8.34
CA SER A 27 3.35 0.73 -8.22
C SER A 27 2.93 0.44 -6.78
N LYS A 28 3.68 0.92 -5.77
CA LYS A 28 3.34 0.73 -4.36
C LYS A 28 1.99 1.40 -4.05
N ILE A 29 1.19 0.72 -3.24
CA ILE A 29 -0.12 1.21 -2.79
C ILE A 29 0.07 2.35 -1.81
N VAL A 30 -0.80 3.36 -1.89
CA VAL A 30 -0.86 4.48 -0.94
C VAL A 30 -2.16 4.37 -0.15
N SER A 31 -2.05 4.20 1.17
CA SER A 31 -3.18 4.06 2.10
C SER A 31 -3.52 5.34 2.85
N SER A 32 -2.56 6.26 2.99
CA SER A 32 -2.70 7.54 3.68
C SER A 32 -1.63 8.54 3.24
N ILE A 33 -1.79 9.79 3.66
CA ILE A 33 -0.84 10.87 3.45
C ILE A 33 -0.65 11.64 4.76
N SER A 34 0.58 11.95 5.11
CA SER A 34 0.93 12.75 6.30
C SER A 34 1.95 13.83 6.01
N VAL A 35 2.27 14.61 7.05
CA VAL A 35 3.29 15.68 6.98
C VAL A 35 4.30 15.44 8.09
N LEU A 36 5.58 15.45 7.75
CA LEU A 36 6.68 15.33 8.70
C LEU A 36 7.65 16.50 8.57
N GLU A 37 7.63 17.40 9.54
CA GLU A 37 8.55 18.54 9.64
C GLU A 37 9.38 18.52 10.95
N SER A 38 9.47 17.36 11.62
CA SER A 38 10.20 17.22 12.89
C SER A 38 11.72 17.25 12.68
N THR A 39 12.42 17.89 13.62
CA THR A 39 13.88 17.94 13.71
C THR A 39 14.49 16.74 14.40
N ASP A 40 13.77 16.16 15.35
CA ASP A 40 14.23 15.01 16.14
C ASP A 40 13.21 13.89 16.08
N PRO A 41 13.39 12.95 15.15
CA PRO A 41 12.53 11.78 15.07
C PRO A 41 12.74 10.82 16.26
N GLY A 42 13.88 10.93 17.01
CA GLY A 42 14.16 10.02 18.11
C GLY A 42 13.11 10.06 19.21
N VAL A 43 12.63 11.25 19.58
CA VAL A 43 11.61 11.42 20.63
C VAL A 43 10.21 11.08 20.12
N LEU A 44 9.89 11.42 18.86
CA LEU A 44 8.55 11.18 18.30
C LEU A 44 8.44 9.78 17.68
N VAL A 45 9.53 9.23 17.12
CA VAL A 45 9.48 7.96 16.40
C VAL A 45 9.34 6.77 17.36
N ASP A 46 10.01 6.78 18.51
CA ASP A 46 9.90 5.69 19.48
C ASP A 46 8.54 5.69 20.21
N GLU A 47 7.86 6.85 20.29
CA GLU A 47 6.52 6.97 20.88
C GLU A 47 5.39 6.90 19.85
N VAL A 48 5.59 7.44 18.65
CA VAL A 48 4.58 7.51 17.56
C VAL A 48 4.72 6.32 16.61
N PHE A 49 5.93 5.78 16.46
CA PHE A 49 6.22 4.62 15.63
C PHE A 49 6.91 3.54 16.48
N PRO A 50 6.17 2.79 17.33
CA PRO A 50 6.74 1.68 18.11
C PRO A 50 7.44 0.70 17.17
N GLN A 51 8.63 0.24 17.57
CA GLN A 51 9.42 -0.70 16.76
C GLN A 51 8.60 -1.94 16.45
N GLY A 52 8.39 -2.21 15.16
CA GLY A 52 7.69 -3.40 14.67
C GLY A 52 6.21 -3.21 14.33
N GLU A 53 5.62 -2.02 14.51
CA GLU A 53 4.32 -1.73 13.93
C GLU A 53 4.47 -1.24 12.48
N TYR A 54 3.75 -1.91 11.58
CA TYR A 54 3.64 -1.51 10.18
C TYR A 54 2.59 -0.42 10.05
N PHE A 55 3.00 0.82 9.83
CA PHE A 55 2.11 1.96 9.56
C PHE A 55 1.70 2.05 8.09
N GLY A 56 2.05 1.12 7.36
CA GLY A 56 1.68 0.62 6.06
C GLY A 56 1.29 1.59 4.98
N SER A 57 2.18 1.80 4.01
CA SER A 57 1.87 2.38 2.70
C SER A 57 1.48 3.86 2.75
N GLU A 58 2.02 4.62 3.70
CA GLU A 58 1.84 6.07 3.75
C GLU A 58 2.81 6.79 2.81
N ILE A 59 2.36 7.90 2.21
CA ILE A 59 3.23 8.86 1.54
C ILE A 59 3.35 10.11 2.39
N VAL A 60 4.57 10.61 2.58
CA VAL A 60 4.85 11.69 3.53
C VAL A 60 5.23 12.97 2.80
N ILE A 61 4.58 14.08 3.14
CA ILE A 61 4.95 15.42 2.68
C ILE A 61 5.99 16.01 3.63
N THR A 62 7.05 16.60 3.08
CA THR A 62 8.06 17.32 3.87
C THR A 62 8.75 18.43 3.07
N GLY A 63 9.18 19.47 3.76
CA GLY A 63 10.15 20.44 3.25
C GLY A 63 11.51 20.30 3.91
N PHE A 64 11.65 19.38 4.88
CA PHE A 64 12.81 19.28 5.77
C PHE A 64 13.20 20.63 6.39
N LEU A 65 12.20 21.46 6.72
CA LEU A 65 12.41 22.85 7.11
C LEU A 65 13.36 23.01 8.30
N ASN A 66 13.28 22.11 9.27
CA ASN A 66 14.08 22.13 10.48
C ASN A 66 15.42 21.40 10.36
N MET A 67 15.69 20.73 9.24
CA MET A 67 16.91 19.94 9.00
C MET A 67 17.50 20.17 7.59
N ALA A 68 17.21 21.32 6.98
CA ALA A 68 17.57 21.59 5.59
C ALA A 68 19.10 21.51 5.31
N GLU A 69 19.93 21.79 6.29
CA GLU A 69 21.39 21.73 6.18
C GLU A 69 22.00 20.42 6.76
N ASP A 70 21.19 19.56 7.41
CA ASP A 70 21.65 18.32 8.05
C ASP A 70 21.30 17.08 7.21
N VAL A 71 22.17 16.75 6.27
CA VAL A 71 21.98 15.59 5.37
C VAL A 71 21.97 14.26 6.13
N GLU A 72 22.70 14.15 7.24
CA GLU A 72 22.72 12.92 8.05
C GLU A 72 21.35 12.70 8.70
N GLN A 73 20.78 13.73 9.28
CA GLN A 73 19.45 13.66 9.90
C GLN A 73 18.36 13.41 8.85
N GLN A 74 18.44 14.05 7.67
CA GLN A 74 17.56 13.76 6.54
C GLN A 74 17.60 12.27 6.15
N TYR A 75 18.82 11.71 6.06
CA TYR A 75 19.00 10.30 5.72
C TYR A 75 18.44 9.37 6.80
N ILE A 76 18.71 9.64 8.08
CA ILE A 76 18.20 8.84 9.21
C ILE A 76 16.68 8.83 9.19
N ASN A 77 16.03 9.99 8.97
CA ASN A 77 14.57 10.09 8.91
C ASN A 77 14.01 9.31 7.73
N MET A 78 14.58 9.50 6.55
CA MET A 78 14.11 8.80 5.35
C MET A 78 14.26 7.28 5.49
N ARG A 79 15.37 6.82 6.07
CA ARG A 79 15.59 5.40 6.33
C ARG A 79 14.53 4.83 7.29
N ARG A 80 14.23 5.54 8.39
CA ARG A 80 13.21 5.12 9.37
C ARG A 80 11.82 5.03 8.73
N LEU A 81 11.45 6.02 7.90
CA LEU A 81 10.20 5.99 7.16
C LEU A 81 10.13 4.77 6.23
N ALA A 82 11.17 4.53 5.44
CA ALA A 82 11.22 3.38 4.55
C ALA A 82 11.16 2.03 5.29
N GLU A 83 11.86 1.91 6.43
CA GLU A 83 11.82 0.73 7.31
C GLU A 83 10.45 0.59 8.02
N GLY A 84 9.71 1.69 8.25
CA GLY A 84 8.35 1.72 8.81
C GLY A 84 7.26 1.34 7.80
N GLY A 85 7.62 1.19 6.52
CA GLY A 85 6.69 0.76 5.47
C GLY A 85 6.08 1.89 4.65
N GLU A 86 6.49 3.15 4.87
CA GLU A 86 6.12 4.28 4.02
C GLU A 86 6.67 4.08 2.61
N VAL A 87 5.95 4.62 1.63
CA VAL A 87 6.23 4.36 0.22
C VAL A 87 7.07 5.44 -0.44
N GLY A 88 7.14 6.63 0.14
CA GLY A 88 7.90 7.74 -0.42
C GLY A 88 7.70 9.07 0.26
N LEU A 89 8.45 10.07 -0.23
CA LEU A 89 8.39 11.47 0.21
C LEU A 89 7.97 12.38 -0.94
N ILE A 90 7.15 13.39 -0.64
CA ILE A 90 6.83 14.51 -1.52
C ILE A 90 7.53 15.75 -0.95
N PHE A 91 8.57 16.21 -1.62
CA PHE A 91 9.33 17.37 -1.20
C PHE A 91 8.71 18.67 -1.71
N TYR A 92 8.42 19.56 -0.79
CA TYR A 92 8.00 20.92 -1.04
C TYR A 92 9.15 21.91 -0.78
N TYR A 93 9.08 23.05 -1.40
CA TYR A 93 9.98 24.20 -1.19
C TYR A 93 11.47 23.90 -1.43
N VAL A 94 11.77 22.95 -2.31
CA VAL A 94 13.14 22.75 -2.83
C VAL A 94 13.54 24.00 -3.62
N GLY A 95 14.77 24.46 -3.42
CA GLY A 95 15.24 25.74 -3.94
C GLY A 95 14.87 26.96 -3.08
N VAL A 96 14.07 26.77 -2.01
CA VAL A 96 13.71 27.82 -1.04
C VAL A 96 14.35 27.55 0.32
N TYR A 97 13.91 26.52 1.01
CA TYR A 97 14.45 26.07 2.29
C TYR A 97 15.50 24.97 2.12
N LEU A 98 15.14 23.90 1.46
CA LEU A 98 16.06 22.83 1.06
C LEU A 98 16.69 23.20 -0.28
N LYS A 99 17.99 23.48 -0.33
CA LYS A 99 18.66 23.92 -1.56
C LYS A 99 18.56 22.90 -2.70
N LYS A 100 18.72 21.62 -2.38
CA LYS A 100 18.58 20.48 -3.32
C LYS A 100 18.47 19.18 -2.55
N ILE A 101 17.94 18.15 -3.19
CA ILE A 101 18.01 16.78 -2.66
C ILE A 101 19.43 16.27 -2.76
N HIS A 102 20.00 15.81 -1.66
CA HIS A 102 21.37 15.31 -1.62
C HIS A 102 21.48 13.94 -2.31
N GLN A 103 22.60 13.68 -3.00
CA GLN A 103 22.80 12.44 -3.75
C GLN A 103 22.65 11.18 -2.89
N ARG A 104 23.10 11.20 -1.64
CA ARG A 104 22.95 10.09 -0.70
C ARG A 104 21.48 9.66 -0.49
N LEU A 105 20.56 10.63 -0.48
CA LEU A 105 19.11 10.34 -0.36
C LEU A 105 18.58 9.71 -1.65
N ILE A 106 19.03 10.19 -2.80
CA ILE A 106 18.67 9.65 -4.11
C ILE A 106 19.16 8.20 -4.24
N ASP A 107 20.40 7.93 -3.85
CA ASP A 107 21.00 6.59 -3.92
C ASP A 107 20.22 5.61 -3.03
N PHE A 108 19.97 5.97 -1.78
CA PHE A 108 19.16 5.14 -0.86
C PHE A 108 17.73 4.92 -1.38
N ALA A 109 17.10 5.97 -1.90
CA ALA A 109 15.74 5.86 -2.43
C ALA A 109 15.66 4.89 -3.62
N ASN A 110 16.67 4.90 -4.50
CA ASN A 110 16.76 3.96 -5.61
C ASN A 110 17.02 2.52 -5.14
N GLU A 111 17.83 2.33 -4.09
CA GLU A 111 18.11 1.02 -3.50
C GLU A 111 16.86 0.38 -2.87
N MET A 112 16.04 1.20 -2.22
CA MET A 112 14.86 0.75 -1.46
C MET A 112 13.54 0.83 -2.24
N ASP A 113 13.57 1.25 -3.51
CA ASP A 113 12.36 1.62 -4.26
C ASP A 113 11.44 2.57 -3.46
N PHE A 114 12.06 3.50 -2.72
CA PHE A 114 11.39 4.53 -1.93
C PHE A 114 11.22 5.79 -2.76
N VAL A 115 9.97 6.15 -3.11
CA VAL A 115 9.74 7.17 -4.13
C VAL A 115 10.03 8.57 -3.61
N LEU A 116 10.92 9.31 -4.28
CA LEU A 116 11.14 10.74 -4.04
C LEU A 116 10.48 11.58 -5.12
N ILE A 117 9.50 12.36 -4.73
CA ILE A 117 8.75 13.28 -5.58
C ILE A 117 9.13 14.69 -5.17
N VAL A 118 9.48 15.54 -6.12
CA VAL A 118 9.83 16.95 -5.89
C VAL A 118 8.79 17.84 -6.56
N MET A 119 8.20 18.72 -5.80
CA MET A 119 7.31 19.78 -6.29
C MET A 119 8.11 20.81 -7.10
N PRO A 120 7.46 21.65 -7.93
CA PRO A 120 8.15 22.70 -8.67
C PRO A 120 9.11 23.52 -7.78
N GLU A 121 10.38 23.57 -8.16
CA GLU A 121 11.43 24.22 -7.38
C GLU A 121 11.22 25.74 -7.31
N GLY A 122 11.49 26.33 -6.15
CA GLY A 122 11.42 27.78 -5.92
C GLY A 122 9.99 28.33 -5.80
N ASP A 123 8.96 27.52 -5.93
CA ASP A 123 7.56 27.96 -5.84
C ASP A 123 7.08 27.98 -4.38
N VAL A 124 6.92 29.19 -3.85
CA VAL A 124 6.42 29.44 -2.47
C VAL A 124 4.89 29.48 -2.39
N THR A 125 4.18 29.40 -3.51
CA THR A 125 2.71 29.46 -3.55
C THR A 125 2.06 28.11 -3.28
N LEU A 126 2.80 27.02 -3.44
CA LEU A 126 2.34 25.66 -3.21
C LEU A 126 1.85 25.45 -1.76
N ARG A 127 0.80 24.65 -1.60
CA ARG A 127 0.20 24.36 -0.30
C ARG A 127 0.08 22.85 -0.10
N TYR A 128 0.55 22.35 1.05
CA TYR A 128 0.37 20.94 1.48
C TYR A 128 -1.10 20.53 1.47
N GLY A 129 -1.98 21.44 1.92
CA GLY A 129 -3.41 21.17 2.05
C GLY A 129 -4.09 20.76 0.75
N GLU A 130 -3.63 21.26 -0.41
CA GLU A 130 -4.18 20.87 -1.71
C GLU A 130 -3.87 19.39 -2.01
N ALA A 131 -2.60 18.99 -1.89
CA ALA A 131 -2.20 17.59 -2.09
C ALA A 131 -2.86 16.67 -1.06
N ILE A 132 -2.89 17.05 0.22
CA ILE A 132 -3.55 16.26 1.28
C ILE A 132 -5.02 16.04 0.95
N SER A 133 -5.74 17.09 0.55
CA SER A 133 -7.16 17.01 0.20
C SER A 133 -7.41 16.11 -0.99
N GLU A 134 -6.65 16.25 -2.07
CA GLU A 134 -6.82 15.46 -3.29
C GLU A 134 -6.44 14.00 -3.09
N VAL A 135 -5.31 13.71 -2.44
CA VAL A 135 -4.88 12.34 -2.14
C VAL A 135 -5.88 11.64 -1.22
N THR A 136 -6.32 12.32 -0.15
CA THR A 136 -7.32 11.76 0.77
C THR A 136 -8.63 11.48 0.05
N SER A 137 -9.09 12.40 -0.81
CA SER A 137 -10.30 12.22 -1.60
C SER A 137 -10.19 11.04 -2.57
N LEU A 138 -9.03 10.87 -3.24
CA LEU A 138 -8.78 9.75 -4.14
C LEU A 138 -8.82 8.41 -3.39
N ILE A 139 -8.17 8.32 -2.22
CA ILE A 139 -8.18 7.11 -1.37
C ILE A 139 -9.59 6.80 -0.89
N LEU A 140 -10.35 7.81 -0.44
CA LEU A 140 -11.74 7.62 -0.01
C LEU A 140 -12.65 7.16 -1.14
N GLN A 141 -12.50 7.74 -2.33
CA GLN A 141 -13.24 7.31 -3.52
C GLN A 141 -12.96 5.85 -3.88
N ASP A 142 -11.69 5.44 -3.83
CA ASP A 142 -11.32 4.04 -4.07
C ASP A 142 -11.95 3.10 -3.02
N ARG A 143 -11.90 3.46 -1.72
CA ARG A 143 -12.56 2.71 -0.65
C ARG A 143 -14.07 2.64 -0.83
N MET A 144 -14.73 3.72 -1.24
CA MET A 144 -16.17 3.76 -1.50
C MET A 144 -16.55 2.90 -2.72
N HIS A 145 -15.74 2.86 -3.77
CA HIS A 145 -15.92 1.96 -4.90
C HIS A 145 -15.80 0.49 -4.48
N ASN A 146 -14.88 0.18 -3.56
CA ASN A 146 -14.77 -1.14 -2.97
C ASN A 146 -15.96 -1.50 -2.06
N ALA A 147 -16.55 -0.53 -1.34
CA ALA A 147 -17.79 -0.74 -0.59
C ALA A 147 -19.01 -0.93 -1.50
N SER A 148 -19.09 -0.23 -2.63
CA SER A 148 -20.13 -0.43 -3.65
C SER A 148 -20.05 -1.83 -4.27
N PHE A 149 -18.86 -2.38 -4.36
CA PHE A 149 -18.59 -3.73 -4.83
C PHE A 149 -19.28 -4.83 -3.99
N VAL A 150 -19.24 -4.73 -2.66
CA VAL A 150 -19.95 -5.67 -1.77
C VAL A 150 -21.47 -5.56 -2.00
N SER A 151 -21.99 -4.33 -2.09
CA SER A 151 -23.41 -4.09 -2.37
C SER A 151 -23.83 -4.63 -3.74
N GLU A 152 -22.99 -4.46 -4.76
CA GLU A 152 -23.22 -5.03 -6.10
C GLU A 152 -23.30 -6.57 -6.07
N ILE A 153 -22.37 -7.23 -5.37
CA ILE A 153 -22.40 -8.70 -5.24
C ILE A 153 -23.66 -9.15 -4.51
N LEU A 154 -24.03 -8.49 -3.41
CA LEU A 154 -25.24 -8.81 -2.65
C LEU A 154 -26.50 -8.61 -3.48
N GLU A 155 -26.60 -7.54 -4.25
CA GLU A 155 -27.72 -7.28 -5.15
C GLU A 155 -27.81 -8.36 -6.25
N ARG A 156 -26.68 -8.70 -6.88
CA ARG A 156 -26.62 -9.78 -7.88
C ARG A 156 -27.04 -11.13 -7.30
N VAL A 157 -26.53 -11.49 -6.13
CA VAL A 157 -26.91 -12.73 -5.45
C VAL A 157 -28.40 -12.71 -5.10
N SER A 158 -28.93 -11.57 -4.63
CA SER A 158 -30.36 -11.42 -4.29
C SER A 158 -31.26 -11.54 -5.52
N SER A 159 -30.79 -11.23 -6.71
CA SER A 159 -31.55 -11.37 -7.96
C SER A 159 -31.56 -12.80 -8.52
N LEU A 160 -30.71 -13.70 -8.01
CA LEU A 160 -30.65 -15.10 -8.43
C LEU A 160 -31.87 -15.89 -7.90
N PRO A 161 -32.24 -17.01 -8.56
CA PRO A 161 -33.16 -17.98 -8.01
C PRO A 161 -32.70 -18.51 -6.63
N PRO A 162 -33.62 -18.84 -5.70
CA PRO A 162 -33.23 -19.25 -4.34
C PRO A 162 -32.21 -20.39 -4.28
N HIS A 163 -32.29 -21.38 -5.16
CA HIS A 163 -31.36 -22.51 -5.19
C HIS A 163 -29.92 -22.13 -5.62
N GLN A 164 -29.72 -20.96 -6.22
CA GLN A 164 -28.42 -20.44 -6.63
C GLN A 164 -27.82 -19.46 -5.62
N ARG A 165 -28.55 -19.05 -4.58
CA ARG A 165 -28.09 -18.15 -3.53
C ARG A 165 -27.26 -18.89 -2.49
N THR A 166 -26.08 -19.36 -2.89
CA THR A 166 -25.20 -20.18 -2.07
C THR A 166 -23.89 -19.46 -1.76
N ILE A 167 -23.18 -19.90 -0.70
CA ILE A 167 -21.84 -19.41 -0.37
C ILE A 167 -20.88 -19.64 -1.55
N SER A 168 -20.99 -20.80 -2.22
CA SER A 168 -20.18 -21.11 -3.39
C SER A 168 -20.38 -20.08 -4.51
N THR A 169 -21.63 -19.64 -4.76
CA THR A 169 -21.93 -18.59 -5.75
C THR A 169 -21.33 -17.26 -5.37
N VAL A 170 -21.41 -16.87 -4.09
CA VAL A 170 -20.81 -15.63 -3.58
C VAL A 170 -19.28 -15.67 -3.75
N LEU A 171 -18.64 -16.75 -3.29
CA LEU A 171 -17.18 -16.91 -3.42
C LEU A 171 -16.74 -16.88 -4.87
N LYS A 172 -17.50 -17.49 -5.77
CA LYS A 172 -17.19 -17.45 -7.21
C LYS A 172 -17.26 -16.04 -7.77
N MET A 173 -18.32 -15.30 -7.48
CA MET A 173 -18.48 -13.91 -7.92
C MET A 173 -17.37 -13.01 -7.37
N LEU A 174 -16.99 -13.21 -6.10
CA LEU A 174 -15.89 -12.50 -5.46
C LEU A 174 -14.55 -12.85 -6.13
N SER A 175 -14.25 -14.14 -6.27
CA SER A 175 -13.01 -14.65 -6.88
C SER A 175 -12.80 -14.10 -8.31
N GLU A 176 -13.86 -14.17 -9.14
CA GLU A 176 -13.82 -13.62 -10.50
C GLU A 176 -13.59 -12.11 -10.51
N ARG A 177 -14.18 -11.38 -9.55
CA ARG A 177 -14.11 -9.92 -9.48
C ARG A 177 -12.75 -9.40 -9.02
N ILE A 178 -12.12 -10.08 -8.05
CA ILE A 178 -10.81 -9.69 -7.51
C ILE A 178 -9.64 -10.38 -8.23
N SER A 179 -9.94 -11.32 -9.16
CA SER A 179 -8.95 -12.13 -9.88
C SER A 179 -8.01 -12.90 -8.93
N ALA A 180 -8.59 -13.48 -7.88
CA ALA A 180 -7.86 -14.25 -6.87
C ALA A 180 -8.66 -15.50 -6.46
N SER A 181 -7.96 -16.55 -6.08
CA SER A 181 -8.57 -17.76 -5.51
C SER A 181 -9.03 -17.48 -4.08
N LEU A 182 -10.24 -17.97 -3.76
CA LEU A 182 -10.82 -17.82 -2.43
C LEU A 182 -11.13 -19.20 -1.84
N ILE A 183 -10.72 -19.37 -0.59
CA ILE A 183 -10.90 -20.61 0.15
C ILE A 183 -11.60 -20.27 1.47
N LEU A 184 -12.66 -20.99 1.78
CA LEU A 184 -13.31 -20.95 3.08
C LEU A 184 -13.04 -22.28 3.79
N CYS A 185 -12.33 -22.21 4.92
CA CYS A 185 -12.01 -23.35 5.77
C CYS A 185 -12.70 -23.20 7.14
N ASP A 186 -12.86 -24.31 7.83
CA ASP A 186 -13.16 -24.31 9.26
C ASP A 186 -11.90 -24.10 10.10
N SER A 187 -12.05 -24.09 11.44
CA SER A 187 -10.94 -23.92 12.39
C SER A 187 -9.91 -25.06 12.37
N SER A 188 -10.19 -26.17 11.70
CA SER A 188 -9.32 -27.31 11.50
C SER A 188 -8.72 -27.35 10.09
N PHE A 189 -8.76 -26.23 9.37
CA PHE A 189 -8.30 -26.09 7.99
C PHE A 189 -8.98 -27.02 6.97
N GLN A 190 -10.14 -27.60 7.35
CA GLN A 190 -10.92 -28.37 6.38
C GLN A 190 -11.63 -27.45 5.42
N ILE A 191 -11.39 -27.67 4.12
CA ILE A 191 -11.99 -26.86 3.06
C ILE A 191 -13.47 -27.06 2.99
N GLN A 192 -14.24 -26.00 3.23
CA GLN A 192 -15.69 -25.97 3.07
C GLN A 192 -16.08 -25.54 1.65
N TYR A 193 -15.39 -24.53 1.12
CA TYR A 193 -15.61 -24.02 -0.22
C TYR A 193 -14.28 -23.54 -0.82
N LEU A 194 -14.13 -23.74 -2.12
CA LEU A 194 -13.02 -23.25 -2.93
C LEU A 194 -13.54 -22.63 -4.21
N SER A 195 -13.08 -21.43 -4.54
CA SER A 195 -13.25 -20.82 -5.85
C SER A 195 -11.88 -20.42 -6.39
N ALA A 196 -11.36 -21.15 -7.36
CA ALA A 196 -10.06 -20.91 -7.94
C ALA A 196 -10.09 -19.86 -9.06
N TRP A 197 -9.05 -19.02 -9.09
CA TRP A 197 -8.79 -18.08 -10.19
C TRP A 197 -7.30 -18.12 -10.58
N PRO A 198 -6.96 -18.38 -11.84
CA PRO A 198 -7.85 -18.93 -12.88
C PRO A 198 -8.34 -20.34 -12.51
N ARG A 199 -9.42 -20.79 -13.12
CA ARG A 199 -10.04 -22.11 -12.78
C ARG A 199 -9.10 -23.28 -13.01
N SER A 200 -8.10 -23.13 -13.89
CA SER A 200 -7.06 -24.15 -14.14
C SER A 200 -6.25 -24.50 -12.90
N GLU A 201 -6.15 -23.59 -11.93
CA GLU A 201 -5.36 -23.76 -10.71
C GLU A 201 -6.09 -24.54 -9.60
N GLU A 202 -7.36 -24.89 -9.77
CA GLU A 202 -8.17 -25.54 -8.73
C GLU A 202 -7.50 -26.84 -8.22
N THR A 203 -6.94 -27.65 -9.12
CA THR A 203 -6.29 -28.91 -8.74
C THR A 203 -4.98 -28.67 -7.99
N SER A 204 -4.19 -27.69 -8.40
CA SER A 204 -2.92 -27.32 -7.76
C SER A 204 -3.16 -26.80 -6.34
N ILE A 205 -4.17 -25.94 -6.18
CA ILE A 205 -4.55 -25.37 -4.88
C ILE A 205 -5.04 -26.48 -3.93
N LYS A 206 -5.89 -27.40 -4.41
CA LYS A 206 -6.37 -28.52 -3.57
C LYS A 206 -5.22 -29.39 -3.06
N LYS A 207 -4.26 -29.72 -3.92
CA LYS A 207 -3.06 -30.50 -3.53
C LYS A 207 -2.19 -29.75 -2.53
N GLY A 208 -2.00 -28.43 -2.71
CA GLY A 208 -1.26 -27.59 -1.78
C GLY A 208 -1.91 -27.56 -0.40
N LEU A 209 -3.23 -27.45 -0.34
CA LEU A 209 -3.99 -27.43 0.92
C LEU A 209 -4.02 -28.80 1.64
N GLU A 210 -4.04 -29.91 0.90
CA GLU A 210 -3.92 -31.24 1.47
C GLU A 210 -2.57 -31.40 2.19
N SER A 211 -1.48 -30.90 1.58
CA SER A 211 -0.15 -30.92 2.22
C SER A 211 -0.05 -30.02 3.46
N LEU A 212 -0.81 -28.91 3.51
CA LEU A 212 -0.90 -28.04 4.69
C LEU A 212 -1.61 -28.73 5.86
N SER A 213 -2.66 -29.48 5.62
CA SER A 213 -3.42 -30.19 6.65
C SER A 213 -2.59 -31.29 7.34
N GLU A 214 -1.49 -31.75 6.72
CA GLU A 214 -0.55 -32.73 7.26
C GLU A 214 0.52 -32.10 8.19
N LEU A 215 0.63 -30.74 8.22
CA LEU A 215 1.60 -30.04 9.07
C LEU A 215 1.15 -30.02 10.54
N PRO A 216 2.09 -30.00 11.50
CA PRO A 216 1.78 -29.76 12.92
C PRO A 216 1.01 -28.45 13.14
N ALA A 217 0.09 -28.42 14.11
CA ALA A 217 -0.79 -27.30 14.37
C ALA A 217 -0.08 -25.95 14.65
N ASP A 218 1.13 -25.99 15.18
CA ASP A 218 2.00 -24.85 15.43
C ASP A 218 2.58 -24.25 14.14
N GLN A 219 2.68 -25.06 13.07
CA GLN A 219 3.14 -24.63 11.75
C GLN A 219 2.00 -24.23 10.81
N GLN A 220 0.79 -24.71 11.05
CA GLN A 220 -0.40 -24.37 10.24
C GLN A 220 -0.82 -22.91 10.37
N SER A 221 -0.46 -22.22 11.46
CA SER A 221 -0.75 -20.80 11.68
C SER A 221 0.27 -19.86 11.02
N ALA A 222 1.37 -20.37 10.51
CA ALA A 222 2.34 -19.57 9.77
C ALA A 222 1.86 -19.35 8.33
N ALA A 223 2.05 -18.14 7.81
CA ALA A 223 1.84 -17.87 6.39
C ALA A 223 2.78 -18.77 5.57
N CYS A 224 2.25 -19.47 4.59
CA CYS A 224 3.04 -20.31 3.71
C CYS A 224 2.61 -20.12 2.26
N ASP A 225 3.58 -20.31 1.34
CA ASP A 225 3.34 -20.27 -0.08
C ASP A 225 2.74 -21.62 -0.52
N ILE A 226 1.49 -21.61 -0.98
CA ILE A 226 0.84 -22.80 -1.56
C ILE A 226 1.28 -23.01 -3.01
N LEU A 227 1.51 -21.92 -3.72
CA LEU A 227 2.02 -21.90 -5.09
C LEU A 227 3.22 -20.95 -5.14
N PRO A 228 4.15 -21.12 -6.09
CA PRO A 228 5.14 -20.10 -6.38
C PRO A 228 4.40 -18.75 -6.58
N ASP A 229 4.78 -17.72 -5.86
CA ASP A 229 4.18 -16.38 -5.88
C ASP A 229 2.78 -16.24 -5.20
N SER A 230 2.29 -17.24 -4.46
CA SER A 230 1.06 -17.12 -3.67
C SER A 230 1.36 -17.01 -2.16
N GLN A 231 0.68 -16.09 -1.49
CA GLN A 231 0.68 -15.97 -0.02
C GLN A 231 -0.73 -16.25 0.52
N ILE A 232 -0.80 -16.94 1.62
CA ILE A 232 -2.04 -17.17 2.38
C ILE A 232 -2.12 -16.14 3.50
#